data_831c07e622fbaeb29f61c74387926842
#
_entry.id   831c07e622fbaeb29f61c74387926842
#
_cell.length_a   1.000
_cell.length_b   1.000
_cell.length_c   1.000
_cell.angle_alpha   90.00
_cell.angle_beta   90.00
_cell.angle_gamma   90.00
#
_symmetry.space_group_name_H-M   'P 1'
#
loop_
_entity.id
_entity.type
_entity.pdbx_description
1 polymer ?
#
loop_
_entity_poly.entity_id
_entity_poly.type
_entity_poly.pdbx_seq_one_letter_code
_entity_poly.pdbx_strand_id
1 'polypeptide(L)'
;MKTMTCRELGGSCDLEHHGEDANEVIKAQDRHLRQAVAEGDVDHQTALTEMKGRWKRPVSGLKWYRRVQRDFAALPADAGVR
;
A
#
# COMPACT_ATOMS: atom_id res chain seq x y z
N MET A 1 -16.15 -1.71 2.31
CA MET A 1 -14.69 -1.77 2.39
C MET A 1 -14.10 -2.69 1.33
N LYS A 2 -12.87 -2.44 0.95
CA LYS A 2 -12.10 -3.29 0.04
C LYS A 2 -10.75 -3.60 0.67
N THR A 3 -10.09 -4.65 0.17
CA THR A 3 -8.84 -5.15 0.75
C THR A 3 -7.73 -5.12 -0.29
N MET A 4 -6.58 -4.55 0.07
CA MET A 4 -5.34 -4.66 -0.70
C MET A 4 -4.22 -5.12 0.22
N THR A 5 -3.35 -5.98 -0.30
CA THR A 5 -2.23 -6.50 0.48
C THR A 5 -1.00 -5.59 0.38
N CYS A 6 -0.09 -5.76 1.33
CA CYS A 6 1.22 -5.11 1.28
C CYS A 6 1.90 -5.38 -0.06
N ARG A 7 1.85 -6.62 -0.56
CA ARG A 7 2.45 -7.01 -1.82
C ARG A 7 1.83 -6.26 -3.01
N GLU A 8 0.51 -6.12 -3.03
CA GLU A 8 -0.18 -5.39 -4.09
C GLU A 8 0.18 -3.91 -4.11
N LEU A 9 0.58 -3.37 -2.97
CA LEU A 9 1.00 -1.97 -2.84
C LEU A 9 2.52 -1.78 -3.00
N GLY A 10 3.24 -2.84 -3.36
CA GLY A 10 4.68 -2.76 -3.63
C GLY A 10 5.57 -3.30 -2.53
N GLY A 11 5.00 -3.88 -1.49
CA GLY A 11 5.76 -4.48 -0.40
C GLY A 11 6.06 -5.95 -0.62
N SER A 12 6.47 -6.63 0.45
CA SER A 12 7.02 -7.98 0.38
C SER A 12 6.24 -9.03 1.17
N CYS A 13 5.09 -8.69 1.73
CA CYS A 13 4.28 -9.66 2.48
C CYS A 13 2.81 -9.59 2.09
N ASP A 14 2.03 -10.51 2.64
CA ASP A 14 0.61 -10.62 2.30
C ASP A 14 -0.32 -10.02 3.36
N LEU A 15 0.19 -9.13 4.21
CA LEU A 15 -0.63 -8.45 5.19
C LEU A 15 -1.74 -7.67 4.47
N GLU A 16 -2.97 -7.88 4.91
CA GLU A 16 -4.14 -7.24 4.31
C GLU A 16 -4.44 -5.90 4.96
N HIS A 17 -4.67 -4.90 4.11
CA HIS A 17 -5.16 -3.59 4.54
C HIS A 17 -6.59 -3.43 4.06
N HIS A 18 -7.45 -2.95 4.94
CA HIS A 18 -8.86 -2.71 4.63
C HIS A 18 -9.14 -1.21 4.62
N GLY A 19 -9.91 -0.74 3.66
CA GLY A 19 -10.24 0.66 3.57
C GLY A 19 -11.45 0.94 2.70
N GLU A 20 -12.04 2.10 2.89
CA GLU A 20 -13.16 2.58 2.08
C GLU A 20 -12.67 3.17 0.75
N ASP A 21 -11.47 3.71 0.72
CA ASP A 21 -10.86 4.26 -0.47
C ASP A 21 -9.37 3.92 -0.54
N ALA A 22 -8.75 4.24 -1.67
CA ALA A 22 -7.34 3.95 -1.91
C ALA A 22 -6.43 4.66 -0.90
N ASN A 23 -6.77 5.87 -0.49
CA ASN A 23 -5.95 6.62 0.45
C ASN A 23 -5.82 5.92 1.80
N GLU A 24 -6.89 5.27 2.26
CA GLU A 24 -6.86 4.55 3.54
C GLU A 24 -5.89 3.37 3.51
N VAL A 25 -5.92 2.58 2.42
CA VAL A 25 -4.99 1.44 2.31
C VAL A 25 -3.55 1.90 2.09
N ILE A 26 -3.34 3.01 1.39
CA ILE A 26 -2.01 3.60 1.20
C ILE A 26 -1.44 4.08 2.53
N LYS A 27 -2.23 4.75 3.35
CA LYS A 27 -1.80 5.18 4.69
C LYS A 27 -1.49 3.99 5.60
N ALA A 28 -2.31 2.95 5.53
CA ALA A 28 -2.07 1.72 6.29
C ALA A 28 -0.77 1.05 5.85
N GLN A 29 -0.49 1.04 4.56
CA GLN A 29 0.77 0.51 4.03
C GLN A 29 1.97 1.31 4.53
N ASP A 30 1.89 2.63 4.54
CA ASP A 30 2.95 3.49 5.06
C ASP A 30 3.29 3.13 6.51
N ARG A 31 2.27 3.04 7.36
CA ARG A 31 2.47 2.66 8.77
C ARG A 31 3.09 1.28 8.89
N HIS A 32 2.60 0.32 8.09
CA HIS A 32 3.10 -1.05 8.11
C HIS A 32 4.58 -1.12 7.73
N LEU A 33 4.98 -0.45 6.65
CA LEU A 33 6.37 -0.46 6.20
C LEU A 33 7.30 0.16 7.25
N ARG A 34 6.90 1.29 7.83
CA ARG A 34 7.70 1.96 8.86
C ARG A 34 7.85 1.11 10.10
N GLN A 35 6.78 0.45 10.53
CA GLN A 35 6.79 -0.42 11.69
C GLN A 35 7.65 -1.66 11.44
N ALA A 36 7.49 -2.30 10.29
CA ALA A 36 8.25 -3.51 9.96
C ALA A 36 9.76 -3.23 9.93
N VAL A 37 10.16 -2.11 9.31
CA VAL A 37 11.57 -1.71 9.26
C VAL A 37 12.10 -1.39 10.66
N ALA A 38 11.30 -0.71 11.48
CA ALA A 38 11.69 -0.41 12.86
C ALA A 38 11.89 -1.67 13.70
N GLU A 39 11.20 -2.76 13.36
CA GLU A 39 11.35 -4.05 14.01
C GLU A 39 12.49 -4.90 13.43
N GLY A 40 13.21 -4.37 12.44
CA GLY A 40 14.36 -5.05 11.85
C GLY A 40 14.06 -5.90 10.62
N ASP A 41 12.88 -5.73 10.02
CA ASP A 41 12.50 -6.50 8.82
C ASP A 41 13.20 -5.92 7.59
N VAL A 42 14.25 -6.57 7.14
CA VAL A 42 15.05 -6.11 6.01
C VAL A 42 14.33 -6.23 4.67
N ASP A 43 13.36 -7.14 4.56
CA ASP A 43 12.61 -7.32 3.32
C ASP A 43 11.71 -6.11 3.04
N HIS A 44 11.23 -5.44 4.08
CA HIS A 44 10.40 -4.24 3.94
C HIS A 44 11.21 -2.96 3.73
N GLN A 45 12.54 -3.01 3.92
CA GLN A 45 13.39 -1.83 3.76
C GLN A 45 13.35 -1.30 2.31
N THR A 46 13.42 -2.19 1.34
CA THR A 46 13.37 -1.80 -0.08
C THR A 46 12.03 -1.13 -0.39
N ALA A 47 10.93 -1.71 0.07
CA ALA A 47 9.61 -1.14 -0.16
C ALA A 47 9.46 0.25 0.48
N LEU A 48 10.00 0.43 1.69
CA LEU A 48 9.99 1.73 2.36
C LEU A 48 10.81 2.77 1.59
N THR A 49 11.98 2.38 1.10
CA THR A 49 12.83 3.25 0.32
C THR A 49 12.14 3.69 -0.99
N GLU A 50 11.50 2.76 -1.67
CA GLU A 50 10.74 3.05 -2.88
C GLU A 50 9.57 3.99 -2.61
N MET A 51 8.85 3.76 -1.52
CA MET A 51 7.73 4.62 -1.13
C MET A 51 8.19 6.05 -0.88
N LYS A 52 9.28 6.23 -0.14
CA LYS A 52 9.87 7.56 0.09
C LYS A 52 10.32 8.20 -1.20
N GLY A 53 10.87 7.41 -2.13
CA GLY A 53 11.27 7.88 -3.44
C GLY A 53 10.10 8.40 -4.27
N ARG A 54 8.94 7.75 -4.18
CA ARG A 54 7.73 8.20 -4.89
C ARG A 54 7.29 9.58 -4.43
N TRP A 55 7.38 9.86 -3.13
CA TRP A 55 7.03 11.17 -2.59
C TRP A 55 7.97 12.27 -3.09
N LYS A 56 9.21 11.91 -3.42
CA LYS A 56 10.22 12.85 -3.93
C LYS A 56 10.17 13.04 -5.45
N ARG A 57 9.47 12.15 -6.17
CA ARG A 57 9.37 12.16 -7.63
C ARG A 57 7.92 12.36 -8.04
N PRO A 58 7.48 13.61 -8.27
CA PRO A 58 6.05 13.89 -8.48
C PRO A 58 5.41 13.09 -9.61
N VAL A 59 6.13 12.96 -10.76
CA VAL A 59 5.56 12.25 -11.91
C VAL A 59 5.41 10.75 -11.65
N SER A 60 6.47 10.12 -11.15
CA SER A 60 6.45 8.69 -10.84
C SER A 60 5.47 8.37 -9.71
N GLY A 61 5.45 9.23 -8.69
CA GLY A 61 4.54 9.08 -7.57
C GLY A 61 3.08 9.19 -7.99
N LEU A 62 2.77 10.12 -8.88
CA LEU A 62 1.41 10.30 -9.38
C LEU A 62 0.97 9.11 -10.23
N LYS A 63 1.85 8.58 -11.08
CA LYS A 63 1.54 7.39 -11.89
C LYS A 63 1.23 6.19 -11.00
N TRP A 64 2.04 5.97 -9.98
CA TRP A 64 1.81 4.89 -9.01
C TRP A 64 0.48 5.06 -8.29
N TYR A 65 0.22 6.27 -7.81
CA TYR A 65 -1.00 6.59 -7.09
C TYR A 65 -2.25 6.35 -7.94
N ARG A 66 -2.23 6.79 -9.20
CA ARG A 66 -3.34 6.58 -10.13
C ARG A 66 -3.56 5.10 -10.42
N ARG A 67 -2.47 4.33 -10.53
CA ARG A 67 -2.58 2.88 -10.72
C ARG A 67 -3.23 2.21 -9.51
N VAL A 68 -2.82 2.59 -8.31
CA VAL A 68 -3.40 2.05 -7.08
C VAL A 68 -4.89 2.41 -6.99
N GLN A 69 -5.24 3.64 -7.29
CA GLN A 69 -6.65 4.05 -7.29
C GLN A 69 -7.48 3.22 -8.27
N ARG A 70 -6.96 3.00 -9.47
CA ARG A 70 -7.64 2.19 -10.49
C ARG A 70 -7.78 0.74 -10.03
N ASP A 71 -6.71 0.15 -9.51
CA ASP A 71 -6.71 -1.22 -9.04
C ASP A 71 -7.65 -1.41 -7.86
N PHE A 72 -7.66 -0.45 -6.94
CA PHE A 72 -8.59 -0.45 -5.80
C PHE A 72 -10.04 -0.38 -6.27
N ALA A 73 -10.34 0.51 -7.23
CA ALA A 73 -11.69 0.67 -7.75
C ALA A 73 -12.20 -0.62 -8.42
N ALA A 74 -11.30 -1.39 -9.03
CA ALA A 74 -11.65 -2.65 -9.69
C ALA A 74 -11.88 -3.81 -8.73
N LEU A 75 -11.48 -3.69 -7.46
CA LEU A 75 -11.67 -4.74 -6.48
C LEU A 75 -13.14 -4.86 -6.07
N PRO A 76 -13.60 -6.09 -5.76
CA PRO A 76 -14.93 -6.26 -5.16
C PRO A 76 -14.92 -5.78 -3.71
N ALA A 77 -16.11 -5.45 -3.20
CA ALA A 77 -16.26 -5.20 -1.77
C ALA A 77 -15.95 -6.47 -0.98
N ASP A 78 -15.47 -6.30 0.26
CA ASP A 78 -15.12 -7.44 1.11
C ASP A 78 -16.34 -8.30 1.38
N ALA A 79 -16.17 -9.61 1.21
CA ALA A 79 -17.28 -10.56 1.34
C ALA A 79 -17.84 -10.64 2.76
N GLY A 80 -17.07 -10.29 3.76
CA GLY A 80 -17.49 -10.30 5.16
C GLY A 80 -18.30 -9.08 5.57
N VAL A 81 -18.47 -8.10 4.71
CA VAL A 81 -19.17 -6.85 5.00
C VAL A 81 -20.65 -7.03 4.65
N ARG A 82 -21.43 -7.40 5.60
CA ARG A 82 -22.86 -7.57 5.39
C ARG A 82 -23.64 -7.13 6.61
#